data_0c4f63b3f8c59a62aa6baa2df41a099b
#
_entry.id   0c4f63b3f8c59a62aa6baa2df41a099b
#
_cell.length_a   1.000
_cell.length_b   1.000
_cell.length_c   1.000
_cell.angle_alpha   90.00
_cell.angle_beta   90.00
_cell.angle_gamma   90.00
#
_symmetry.space_group_name_H-M   'P 1'
#
loop_
_entity.id
_entity.type
_entity.pdbx_description
1 polymer ?
#
loop_
_entity_poly.entity_id
_entity_poly.type
_entity_poly.pdbx_seq_one_letter_code
_entity_poly.pdbx_strand_id
1 'polypeptide(L)'
;MTIFQINDTDNVAVAVEAVSKGTAVTAAGQTIRVRDDIPAGHKIALRDIAQGKDIVKYGFPIGTAEYDIPCGAWVHTHNVQSKLGTILDYTYEPQKVERAELTGGPRYEFQGYRRPDGTAGIRNEVWIIPTVGCVNGIARAIETAAQPFRTAHIDGIYAYSHPHGCSQLGDDQLYTQKMLSGLIHNPNAGAVLVLGLGCENNQIELMKDVIGDYDPDRVKFLVCQDVEDEIAAGTAIVKDLCGYASQYKRQACDTSLLTIGLKCGGSDGLSGITANPLVGEISNRLIAAGGTSILTEVPEMFGAETLLMNRARNGVVFRKTVALINQFKEYFMSYGEKINENPSPGNKAGGITTLEDKSLGCVQKGGRAIVEDVLAYGDRATAKGLNLLQAPGNDLVAANALAASGANLVLFTTGRGTPFACPVPTIKIASNSRLAGYKRNWIDFNAGTIAEGEEKGAAADRLFRYILDVASGRAHAKSEALDKHELAIFKNGVTL
;
A
#
# COMPACT_ATOMS: atom_id res chain seq x y z
N MET A 1 -29.42 4.37 2.36
CA MET A 1 -29.54 3.10 1.57
C MET A 1 -29.12 1.96 2.48
N THR A 2 -30.00 1.00 2.76
CA THR A 2 -29.74 -0.06 3.77
C THR A 2 -28.84 -1.19 3.22
N ILE A 3 -28.96 -1.49 1.93
CA ILE A 3 -28.13 -2.46 1.22
C ILE A 3 -27.63 -1.89 -0.10
N PHE A 4 -26.47 -2.35 -0.56
CA PHE A 4 -25.81 -1.88 -1.78
C PHE A 4 -25.45 -3.07 -2.69
N GLN A 5 -26.04 -3.14 -3.88
CA GLN A 5 -25.65 -4.04 -4.96
C GLN A 5 -24.61 -3.31 -5.82
N ILE A 6 -23.47 -3.97 -6.07
CA ILE A 6 -22.32 -3.31 -6.71
C ILE A 6 -22.41 -3.39 -8.23
N ASN A 7 -22.82 -4.55 -8.74
CA ASN A 7 -22.99 -4.83 -10.18
C ASN A 7 -24.36 -5.46 -10.40
N ASP A 8 -25.00 -5.16 -11.53
CA ASP A 8 -26.34 -5.70 -11.86
C ASP A 8 -26.38 -7.21 -11.97
N THR A 9 -25.23 -7.85 -12.25
CA THR A 9 -25.12 -9.32 -12.30
C THR A 9 -24.97 -9.99 -10.93
N ASP A 10 -24.69 -9.21 -9.87
CA ASP A 10 -24.49 -9.73 -8.52
C ASP A 10 -25.74 -10.44 -8.00
N ASN A 11 -25.53 -11.57 -7.32
CA ASN A 11 -26.60 -12.29 -6.62
C ASN A 11 -26.57 -12.06 -5.11
N VAL A 12 -25.69 -11.18 -4.66
CA VAL A 12 -25.63 -10.68 -3.28
C VAL A 12 -25.55 -9.16 -3.26
N ALA A 13 -26.03 -8.53 -2.17
CA ALA A 13 -25.77 -7.12 -1.85
C ALA A 13 -25.08 -7.02 -0.49
N VAL A 14 -24.44 -5.89 -0.23
CA VAL A 14 -23.77 -5.60 1.04
C VAL A 14 -24.68 -4.75 1.91
N ALA A 15 -24.87 -5.13 3.18
CA ALA A 15 -25.57 -4.34 4.17
C ALA A 15 -24.69 -3.15 4.59
N VAL A 16 -25.10 -1.93 4.29
CA VAL A 16 -24.38 -0.69 4.67
C VAL A 16 -24.45 -0.47 6.19
N GLU A 17 -25.57 -0.82 6.77
CA GLU A 17 -25.85 -0.82 8.21
C GLU A 17 -26.39 -2.19 8.64
N ALA A 18 -26.42 -2.47 9.93
CA ALA A 18 -26.99 -3.73 10.42
C ALA A 18 -28.50 -3.84 10.08
N VAL A 19 -28.93 -4.98 9.57
CA VAL A 19 -30.32 -5.24 9.17
C VAL A 19 -30.88 -6.38 9.99
N SER A 20 -31.99 -6.12 10.69
CA SER A 20 -32.64 -7.14 11.52
C SER A 20 -33.48 -8.11 10.69
N LYS A 21 -33.56 -9.34 11.16
CA LYS A 21 -34.46 -10.37 10.63
C LYS A 21 -35.90 -9.85 10.49
N GLY A 22 -36.53 -10.17 9.37
CA GLY A 22 -37.90 -9.76 9.07
C GLY A 22 -38.04 -8.38 8.43
N THR A 23 -36.96 -7.56 8.40
CA THR A 23 -36.95 -6.27 7.70
C THR A 23 -37.14 -6.46 6.20
N ALA A 24 -37.89 -5.56 5.57
CA ALA A 24 -37.98 -5.47 4.12
C ALA A 24 -36.90 -4.50 3.60
N VAL A 25 -36.07 -4.96 2.66
CA VAL A 25 -35.03 -4.17 1.99
C VAL A 25 -35.30 -4.17 0.48
N THR A 26 -34.85 -3.13 -0.22
CA THR A 26 -35.04 -3.00 -1.67
C THR A 26 -33.69 -3.04 -2.39
N ALA A 27 -33.55 -3.93 -3.38
CA ALA A 27 -32.41 -3.98 -4.31
C ALA A 27 -32.93 -4.26 -5.72
N ALA A 28 -32.38 -3.60 -6.74
CA ALA A 28 -32.74 -3.76 -8.15
C ALA A 28 -34.27 -3.70 -8.40
N GLY A 29 -34.99 -2.84 -7.67
CA GLY A 29 -36.46 -2.72 -7.80
C GLY A 29 -37.27 -3.83 -7.15
N GLN A 30 -36.63 -4.80 -6.48
CA GLN A 30 -37.30 -5.89 -5.78
C GLN A 30 -37.25 -5.69 -4.27
N THR A 31 -38.36 -6.01 -3.58
CA THR A 31 -38.43 -6.03 -2.12
C THR A 31 -38.09 -7.43 -1.62
N ILE A 32 -37.07 -7.52 -0.79
CA ILE A 32 -36.54 -8.76 -0.21
C ILE A 32 -36.80 -8.76 1.29
N ARG A 33 -37.37 -9.82 1.82
CA ARG A 33 -37.52 -9.98 3.28
C ARG A 33 -36.31 -10.68 3.86
N VAL A 34 -35.60 -10.00 4.75
CA VAL A 34 -34.38 -10.49 5.41
C VAL A 34 -34.73 -11.67 6.33
N ARG A 35 -33.96 -12.75 6.22
CA ARG A 35 -34.21 -14.03 6.95
C ARG A 35 -33.39 -14.14 8.23
N ASP A 36 -32.28 -13.42 8.33
CA ASP A 36 -31.35 -13.46 9.46
C ASP A 36 -30.99 -12.04 9.91
N ASP A 37 -30.44 -11.91 11.12
CA ASP A 37 -29.81 -10.65 11.54
C ASP A 37 -28.46 -10.48 10.81
N ILE A 38 -28.35 -9.48 9.95
CA ILE A 38 -27.18 -9.26 9.09
C ILE A 38 -26.38 -8.06 9.60
N PRO A 39 -25.12 -8.25 10.05
CA PRO A 39 -24.27 -7.15 10.49
C PRO A 39 -23.90 -6.20 9.35
N ALA A 40 -23.54 -4.96 9.68
CA ALA A 40 -23.00 -4.00 8.70
C ALA A 40 -21.74 -4.55 8.00
N GLY A 41 -21.62 -4.34 6.69
CA GLY A 41 -20.54 -4.86 5.85
C GLY A 41 -20.77 -6.29 5.35
N HIS A 42 -21.74 -7.01 5.88
CA HIS A 42 -22.03 -8.39 5.49
C HIS A 42 -22.99 -8.49 4.30
N LYS A 43 -23.07 -9.67 3.68
CA LYS A 43 -23.82 -9.92 2.44
C LYS A 43 -25.18 -10.54 2.71
N ILE A 44 -26.15 -10.13 1.90
CA ILE A 44 -27.50 -10.69 1.80
C ILE A 44 -27.70 -11.29 0.41
N ALA A 45 -28.30 -12.48 0.32
CA ALA A 45 -28.69 -13.09 -0.94
C ALA A 45 -29.86 -12.31 -1.57
N LEU A 46 -29.72 -11.90 -2.83
CA LEU A 46 -30.75 -11.18 -3.61
C LEU A 46 -31.75 -12.12 -4.28
N ARG A 47 -31.38 -13.40 -4.44
CA ARG A 47 -32.19 -14.49 -5.04
C ARG A 47 -31.74 -15.81 -4.42
N ASP A 48 -32.49 -16.86 -4.67
CA ASP A 48 -32.09 -18.22 -4.27
C ASP A 48 -30.81 -18.62 -5.02
N ILE A 49 -29.83 -19.18 -4.29
CA ILE A 49 -28.55 -19.67 -4.81
C ILE A 49 -28.44 -21.14 -4.45
N ALA A 50 -28.58 -22.02 -5.46
CA ALA A 50 -28.53 -23.47 -5.24
C ALA A 50 -27.07 -23.89 -4.86
N GLN A 51 -26.98 -25.02 -4.13
CA GLN A 51 -25.70 -25.65 -3.78
C GLN A 51 -24.79 -25.82 -5.00
N GLY A 52 -23.50 -25.52 -4.83
CA GLY A 52 -22.48 -25.59 -5.87
C GLY A 52 -22.52 -24.45 -6.92
N LYS A 53 -23.51 -23.54 -6.83
CA LYS A 53 -23.56 -22.37 -7.71
C LYS A 53 -22.71 -21.23 -7.18
N ASP A 54 -22.27 -20.38 -8.10
CA ASP A 54 -21.42 -19.23 -7.80
C ASP A 54 -22.16 -18.15 -7.01
N ILE A 55 -21.50 -17.66 -5.98
CA ILE A 55 -21.84 -16.41 -5.31
C ILE A 55 -21.10 -15.31 -6.04
N VAL A 56 -21.85 -14.37 -6.62
CA VAL A 56 -21.33 -13.31 -7.50
C VAL A 56 -21.39 -11.96 -6.80
N LYS A 57 -20.26 -11.29 -6.70
CA LYS A 57 -20.10 -9.91 -6.20
C LYS A 57 -19.07 -9.18 -7.07
N TYR A 58 -19.24 -7.91 -7.31
CA TYR A 58 -18.42 -7.13 -8.26
C TYR A 58 -18.51 -7.61 -9.73
N GLY A 59 -19.54 -8.36 -10.08
CA GLY A 59 -19.67 -9.02 -11.38
C GLY A 59 -18.83 -10.29 -11.54
N PHE A 60 -18.19 -10.79 -10.47
CA PHE A 60 -17.30 -11.95 -10.48
C PHE A 60 -17.65 -12.94 -9.37
N PRO A 61 -17.36 -14.24 -9.57
CA PRO A 61 -17.50 -15.24 -8.52
C PRO A 61 -16.57 -14.95 -7.33
N ILE A 62 -17.14 -14.92 -6.12
CA ILE A 62 -16.40 -14.80 -4.86
C ILE A 62 -16.32 -16.14 -4.10
N GLY A 63 -16.80 -17.21 -4.68
CA GLY A 63 -16.88 -18.56 -4.12
C GLY A 63 -18.12 -19.29 -4.60
N THR A 64 -18.37 -20.48 -4.06
CA THR A 64 -19.53 -21.31 -4.33
C THR A 64 -20.39 -21.51 -3.08
N ALA A 65 -21.69 -21.69 -3.26
CA ALA A 65 -22.61 -22.02 -2.17
C ALA A 65 -22.36 -23.48 -1.68
N GLU A 66 -22.09 -23.63 -0.39
CA GLU A 66 -21.88 -24.96 0.22
C GLU A 66 -23.20 -25.79 0.30
N TYR A 67 -24.31 -25.09 0.41
CA TYR A 67 -25.68 -25.62 0.37
C TYR A 67 -26.63 -24.56 -0.19
N ASP A 68 -27.92 -24.90 -0.36
CA ASP A 68 -28.90 -23.94 -0.88
C ASP A 68 -29.00 -22.71 0.04
N ILE A 69 -28.85 -21.51 -0.53
CA ILE A 69 -28.95 -20.22 0.16
C ILE A 69 -30.23 -19.53 -0.34
N PRO A 70 -31.27 -19.41 0.49
CA PRO A 70 -32.52 -18.79 0.07
C PRO A 70 -32.35 -17.24 -0.01
N CYS A 71 -33.14 -16.62 -0.87
CA CYS A 71 -33.27 -15.18 -0.98
C CYS A 71 -33.53 -14.55 0.40
N GLY A 72 -32.78 -13.46 0.72
CA GLY A 72 -32.84 -12.77 2.00
C GLY A 72 -32.00 -13.38 3.12
N ALA A 73 -31.31 -14.50 2.89
CA ALA A 73 -30.42 -15.12 3.87
C ALA A 73 -29.06 -14.40 3.96
N TRP A 74 -28.44 -14.53 5.12
CA TRP A 74 -27.06 -14.09 5.35
C TRP A 74 -26.06 -14.96 4.59
N VAL A 75 -25.20 -14.31 3.80
CA VAL A 75 -24.14 -14.98 3.01
C VAL A 75 -22.78 -14.68 3.64
N HIS A 76 -22.13 -15.71 4.19
CA HIS A 76 -20.84 -15.58 4.86
C HIS A 76 -20.10 -16.92 4.93
N THR A 77 -19.01 -17.00 5.71
CA THR A 77 -18.12 -18.16 5.83
C THR A 77 -18.82 -19.48 6.22
N HIS A 78 -20.03 -19.45 6.76
CA HIS A 78 -20.80 -20.64 7.11
C HIS A 78 -21.49 -21.30 5.91
N ASN A 79 -21.57 -20.62 4.77
CA ASN A 79 -22.28 -21.14 3.58
C ASN A 79 -21.58 -20.80 2.25
N VAL A 80 -20.32 -20.33 2.31
CA VAL A 80 -19.50 -19.97 1.12
C VAL A 80 -18.17 -20.68 1.17
N GLN A 81 -17.82 -21.38 0.09
CA GLN A 81 -16.53 -22.03 -0.10
C GLN A 81 -15.70 -21.30 -1.18
N SER A 82 -14.40 -21.07 -0.91
CA SER A 82 -13.44 -20.53 -1.89
C SER A 82 -13.15 -21.56 -2.98
N LYS A 83 -12.90 -21.07 -4.19
CA LYS A 83 -12.45 -21.86 -5.35
C LYS A 83 -10.94 -21.90 -5.51
N LEU A 84 -10.19 -21.11 -4.73
CA LEU A 84 -8.74 -21.02 -4.84
C LEU A 84 -8.07 -22.25 -4.22
N GLY A 85 -7.17 -22.89 -4.96
CA GLY A 85 -6.50 -24.09 -4.47
C GLY A 85 -5.16 -24.43 -5.10
N THR A 86 -4.81 -23.86 -6.26
CA THR A 86 -3.60 -24.24 -7.02
C THR A 86 -2.99 -23.10 -7.79
N ILE A 87 -1.79 -23.34 -8.31
CA ILE A 87 -1.17 -22.54 -9.37
C ILE A 87 -1.99 -22.75 -10.65
N LEU A 88 -2.23 -21.66 -11.38
CA LEU A 88 -3.02 -21.66 -12.61
C LEU A 88 -2.16 -21.22 -13.81
N ASP A 89 -2.51 -21.76 -14.96
CA ASP A 89 -2.08 -21.22 -16.25
C ASP A 89 -3.02 -20.11 -16.68
N TYR A 90 -2.46 -19.06 -17.27
CA TYR A 90 -3.23 -17.88 -17.67
C TYR A 90 -3.02 -17.59 -19.15
N THR A 91 -4.09 -17.19 -19.81
CA THR A 91 -4.05 -16.72 -21.20
C THR A 91 -4.12 -15.20 -21.22
N TYR A 92 -3.30 -14.57 -22.06
CA TYR A 92 -3.33 -13.11 -22.21
C TYR A 92 -4.49 -12.68 -23.11
N GLU A 93 -5.49 -12.07 -22.51
CA GLU A 93 -6.66 -11.50 -23.18
C GLU A 93 -6.66 -9.98 -22.97
N PRO A 94 -5.87 -9.24 -23.78
CA PRO A 94 -5.66 -7.82 -23.55
C PRO A 94 -6.96 -7.03 -23.62
N GLN A 95 -7.29 -6.33 -22.54
CA GLN A 95 -8.41 -5.39 -22.52
C GLN A 95 -8.02 -4.12 -23.28
N LYS A 96 -8.91 -3.61 -24.10
CA LYS A 96 -8.78 -2.29 -24.70
C LYS A 96 -9.04 -1.24 -23.63
N VAL A 97 -7.98 -0.84 -22.93
CA VAL A 97 -8.03 0.35 -22.09
C VAL A 97 -7.85 1.55 -23.01
N GLU A 98 -8.83 2.42 -23.11
CA GLU A 98 -8.70 3.64 -23.90
C GLU A 98 -7.66 4.56 -23.22
N ARG A 99 -6.44 4.56 -23.77
CA ARG A 99 -5.36 5.43 -23.29
C ARG A 99 -5.75 6.91 -23.28
N ALA A 100 -6.64 7.31 -24.20
CA ALA A 100 -7.12 8.69 -24.29
C ALA A 100 -7.86 9.16 -23.03
N GLU A 101 -8.55 8.26 -22.31
CA GLU A 101 -9.19 8.59 -21.02
C GLU A 101 -8.20 8.75 -19.87
N LEU A 102 -6.98 8.21 -20.01
CA LEU A 102 -5.94 8.18 -18.98
C LEU A 102 -4.76 9.11 -19.29
N THR A 103 -4.71 9.74 -20.47
CA THR A 103 -3.63 10.66 -20.84
C THR A 103 -4.20 12.03 -21.23
N GLY A 104 -3.57 13.10 -20.77
CA GLY A 104 -3.98 14.47 -21.09
C GLY A 104 -5.00 15.08 -20.12
N GLY A 105 -5.13 14.52 -18.92
CA GLY A 105 -5.88 15.13 -17.82
C GLY A 105 -5.30 16.48 -17.38
N PRO A 106 -6.02 17.23 -16.53
CA PRO A 106 -5.55 18.51 -15.99
C PRO A 106 -4.20 18.32 -15.30
N ARG A 107 -3.25 19.21 -15.56
CA ARG A 107 -2.02 19.26 -14.80
C ARG A 107 -2.26 19.97 -13.49
N TYR A 108 -1.79 19.34 -12.43
CA TYR A 108 -1.83 19.91 -11.08
C TYR A 108 -0.41 20.09 -10.59
N GLU A 109 -0.22 21.02 -9.67
CA GLU A 109 1.06 21.31 -9.05
C GLU A 109 0.98 21.10 -7.54
N PHE A 110 2.12 20.74 -6.96
CA PHE A 110 2.36 20.75 -5.52
C PHE A 110 3.65 21.49 -5.19
N GLN A 111 3.79 21.97 -3.96
CA GLN A 111 5.01 22.64 -3.51
C GLN A 111 5.96 21.57 -2.94
N GLY A 112 6.89 21.10 -3.78
CA GLY A 112 7.85 20.05 -3.44
C GLY A 112 9.30 20.49 -3.44
N TYR A 113 10.17 19.57 -3.09
CA TYR A 113 11.62 19.75 -3.09
C TYR A 113 12.23 19.06 -4.33
N ARG A 114 12.57 19.83 -5.36
CA ARG A 114 13.24 19.30 -6.56
C ARG A 114 14.61 18.77 -6.20
N ARG A 115 14.92 17.56 -6.66
CA ARG A 115 16.24 16.94 -6.47
C ARG A 115 17.07 17.01 -7.74
N PRO A 116 18.43 16.96 -7.63
CA PRO A 116 19.31 17.00 -8.80
C PRO A 116 19.09 15.88 -9.80
N ASP A 117 18.62 14.71 -9.36
CA ASP A 117 18.28 13.55 -10.20
C ASP A 117 16.94 13.70 -10.96
N GLY A 118 16.29 14.87 -10.86
CA GLY A 118 15.03 15.18 -11.53
C GLY A 118 13.78 14.73 -10.76
N THR A 119 13.90 14.04 -9.63
CA THR A 119 12.79 13.66 -8.75
C THR A 119 12.31 14.85 -7.90
N ALA A 120 11.22 14.68 -7.16
CA ALA A 120 10.74 15.66 -6.20
C ALA A 120 10.28 14.99 -4.90
N GLY A 121 10.80 15.46 -3.77
CA GLY A 121 10.31 15.08 -2.44
C GLY A 121 9.11 15.92 -2.02
N ILE A 122 8.22 15.36 -1.22
CA ILE A 122 7.15 16.09 -0.53
C ILE A 122 7.53 16.43 0.91
N ARG A 123 8.67 15.90 1.34
CA ARG A 123 9.37 16.19 2.59
C ARG A 123 10.86 16.44 2.29
N ASN A 124 11.52 17.10 3.21
CA ASN A 124 12.96 17.35 3.17
C ASN A 124 13.55 16.92 4.51
N GLU A 125 13.73 15.62 4.67
CA GLU A 125 14.15 15.00 5.92
C GLU A 125 15.61 14.56 5.83
N VAL A 126 16.29 14.47 6.98
CA VAL A 126 17.61 13.83 7.09
C VAL A 126 17.40 12.45 7.72
N TRP A 127 17.78 11.42 6.99
CA TRP A 127 17.57 10.04 7.41
C TRP A 127 18.87 9.39 7.87
N ILE A 128 18.81 8.65 8.99
CA ILE A 128 19.90 7.80 9.49
C ILE A 128 19.46 6.36 9.27
N ILE A 129 20.17 5.67 8.39
CA ILE A 129 19.83 4.31 7.95
C ILE A 129 20.91 3.35 8.41
N PRO A 130 20.67 2.55 9.46
CA PRO A 130 21.57 1.48 9.88
C PRO A 130 21.71 0.41 8.78
N THR A 131 22.91 -0.11 8.56
CA THR A 131 23.13 -1.31 7.76
C THR A 131 22.81 -2.59 8.52
N VAL A 132 22.82 -2.50 9.86
CA VAL A 132 22.65 -3.64 10.77
C VAL A 132 21.94 -3.24 12.06
N GLY A 133 21.13 -4.15 12.61
CA GLY A 133 20.37 -3.91 13.84
C GLY A 133 21.22 -3.58 15.08
N CYS A 134 22.49 -4.00 15.12
CA CYS A 134 23.39 -3.75 16.25
C CYS A 134 23.64 -2.27 16.51
N VAL A 135 23.55 -1.40 15.52
CA VAL A 135 23.76 0.04 15.65
C VAL A 135 22.48 0.87 15.77
N ASN A 136 21.31 0.23 15.91
CA ASN A 136 20.03 0.95 16.05
C ASN A 136 20.04 1.92 17.24
N GLY A 137 20.64 1.53 18.37
CA GLY A 137 20.77 2.38 19.55
C GLY A 137 21.61 3.63 19.27
N ILE A 138 22.72 3.45 18.56
CA ILE A 138 23.62 4.55 18.15
C ILE A 138 22.91 5.48 17.17
N ALA A 139 22.21 4.93 16.18
CA ALA A 139 21.44 5.72 15.23
C ALA A 139 20.42 6.64 15.90
N ARG A 140 19.70 6.14 16.91
CA ARG A 140 18.74 6.93 17.72
C ARG A 140 19.44 7.96 18.61
N ALA A 141 20.60 7.65 19.15
CA ALA A 141 21.40 8.59 19.94
C ALA A 141 21.88 9.77 19.04
N ILE A 142 22.37 9.47 17.83
CA ILE A 142 22.73 10.48 16.83
C ILE A 142 21.52 11.32 16.43
N GLU A 143 20.37 10.71 16.15
CA GLU A 143 19.11 11.40 15.86
C GLU A 143 18.78 12.42 16.95
N THR A 144 18.81 11.98 18.20
CA THR A 144 18.51 12.84 19.35
C THR A 144 19.51 13.99 19.48
N ALA A 145 20.81 13.72 19.38
CA ALA A 145 21.88 14.71 19.47
C ALA A 145 21.86 15.71 18.29
N ALA A 146 21.36 15.30 17.15
CA ALA A 146 21.31 16.13 15.95
C ALA A 146 20.08 17.06 15.85
N GLN A 147 19.04 16.88 16.68
CA GLN A 147 17.82 17.72 16.63
C GLN A 147 18.09 19.23 16.65
N PRO A 148 19.09 19.77 17.39
CA PRO A 148 19.39 21.21 17.37
C PRO A 148 19.87 21.76 16.02
N PHE A 149 20.30 20.90 15.09
CA PHE A 149 20.74 21.29 13.75
C PHE A 149 19.59 21.36 12.72
N ARG A 150 18.39 20.98 13.11
CA ARG A 150 17.19 21.10 12.28
C ARG A 150 16.88 22.56 12.02
N THR A 151 16.81 22.94 10.74
CA THR A 151 16.42 24.28 10.28
C THR A 151 14.96 24.34 9.87
N ALA A 152 14.45 25.53 9.56
CA ALA A 152 13.09 25.72 9.05
C ALA A 152 12.85 25.06 7.67
N HIS A 153 13.92 24.63 6.98
CA HIS A 153 13.86 23.96 5.69
C HIS A 153 13.97 22.43 5.79
N ILE A 154 14.11 21.89 7.00
CA ILE A 154 14.19 20.44 7.26
C ILE A 154 12.92 20.01 8.01
N ASP A 155 12.14 19.11 7.40
CA ASP A 155 10.89 18.63 7.98
C ASP A 155 11.13 17.68 9.18
N GLY A 156 12.29 17.00 9.25
CA GLY A 156 12.66 16.14 10.37
C GLY A 156 14.03 15.49 10.23
N ILE A 157 14.53 14.93 11.33
CA ILE A 157 15.71 14.05 11.38
C ILE A 157 15.24 12.74 12.00
N TYR A 158 15.40 11.59 11.30
CA TYR A 158 14.85 10.31 11.71
C TYR A 158 15.84 9.17 11.54
N ALA A 159 15.94 8.29 12.55
CA ALA A 159 16.66 7.02 12.48
C ALA A 159 15.69 5.86 12.28
N TYR A 160 15.95 5.02 11.28
CA TYR A 160 15.08 3.89 10.94
C TYR A 160 15.65 2.57 11.42
N SER A 161 15.16 2.08 12.56
CA SER A 161 15.62 0.85 13.19
C SER A 161 15.05 -0.41 12.50
N HIS A 162 15.89 -1.45 12.37
CA HIS A 162 15.48 -2.77 11.89
C HIS A 162 16.37 -3.86 12.51
N PRO A 163 15.91 -5.14 12.61
CA PRO A 163 16.67 -6.23 13.22
C PRO A 163 17.56 -7.01 12.25
N HIS A 164 17.78 -6.51 11.03
CA HIS A 164 18.44 -7.23 9.93
C HIS A 164 19.90 -6.78 9.74
N GLY A 165 20.58 -7.33 8.71
CA GLY A 165 21.92 -6.90 8.25
C GLY A 165 23.08 -7.77 8.74
N CYS A 166 22.86 -8.66 9.72
CA CYS A 166 23.83 -9.65 10.16
C CYS A 166 23.20 -11.03 10.13
N SER A 167 24.02 -12.07 9.90
CA SER A 167 23.60 -13.49 9.89
C SER A 167 22.49 -13.81 8.87
N GLN A 168 22.30 -12.98 7.87
CA GLN A 168 21.38 -13.21 6.77
C GLN A 168 22.11 -13.84 5.58
N LEU A 169 21.42 -14.73 4.86
CA LEU A 169 21.92 -15.45 3.70
C LEU A 169 20.97 -15.29 2.50
N GLY A 170 21.51 -15.45 1.29
CA GLY A 170 20.75 -15.50 0.04
C GLY A 170 19.83 -14.29 -0.16
N ASP A 171 18.56 -14.56 -0.48
CA ASP A 171 17.58 -13.53 -0.80
C ASP A 171 17.30 -12.59 0.36
N ASP A 172 17.36 -13.04 1.62
CA ASP A 172 17.11 -12.19 2.78
C ASP A 172 18.15 -11.06 2.90
N GLN A 173 19.44 -11.36 2.60
CA GLN A 173 20.46 -10.32 2.58
C GLN A 173 20.24 -9.36 1.41
N LEU A 174 19.96 -9.89 0.22
CA LEU A 174 19.66 -9.07 -0.96
C LEU A 174 18.42 -8.18 -0.74
N TYR A 175 17.36 -8.71 -0.13
CA TYR A 175 16.17 -7.93 0.21
C TYR A 175 16.48 -6.80 1.18
N THR A 176 17.29 -7.06 2.21
CA THR A 176 17.73 -6.03 3.13
C THR A 176 18.51 -4.93 2.41
N GLN A 177 19.46 -5.29 1.57
CA GLN A 177 20.28 -4.35 0.80
C GLN A 177 19.43 -3.50 -0.16
N LYS A 178 18.55 -4.12 -0.94
CA LYS A 178 17.66 -3.41 -1.88
C LYS A 178 16.69 -2.47 -1.16
N MET A 179 16.11 -2.92 -0.05
CA MET A 179 15.20 -2.10 0.74
C MET A 179 15.89 -0.86 1.30
N LEU A 180 17.08 -1.01 1.90
CA LEU A 180 17.85 0.12 2.43
C LEU A 180 18.30 1.03 1.29
N SER A 181 18.80 0.49 0.17
CA SER A 181 19.16 1.26 -1.02
C SER A 181 17.97 2.08 -1.56
N GLY A 182 16.78 1.46 -1.66
CA GLY A 182 15.57 2.15 -2.10
C GLY A 182 15.18 3.33 -1.19
N LEU A 183 15.33 3.17 0.13
CA LEU A 183 15.09 4.26 1.09
C LEU A 183 16.16 5.36 0.98
N ILE A 184 17.43 5.01 0.80
CA ILE A 184 18.51 5.97 0.57
C ILE A 184 18.21 6.86 -0.64
N HIS A 185 17.60 6.30 -1.67
CA HIS A 185 17.21 7.02 -2.88
C HIS A 185 15.82 7.67 -2.83
N ASN A 186 15.06 7.50 -1.74
CA ASN A 186 13.73 8.11 -1.65
C ASN A 186 13.85 9.64 -1.70
N PRO A 187 13.07 10.34 -2.55
CA PRO A 187 13.19 11.78 -2.71
C PRO A 187 12.76 12.59 -1.48
N ASN A 188 12.03 12.00 -0.51
CA ASN A 188 11.73 12.65 0.76
C ASN A 188 12.94 12.76 1.68
N ALA A 189 13.94 11.88 1.51
CA ALA A 189 15.23 12.00 2.17
C ALA A 189 16.05 13.10 1.48
N GLY A 190 16.11 14.29 2.07
CA GLY A 190 16.95 15.39 1.60
C GLY A 190 18.43 15.07 1.71
N ALA A 191 18.82 14.34 2.77
CA ALA A 191 20.16 13.80 2.97
C ALA A 191 20.11 12.52 3.81
N VAL A 192 21.16 11.69 3.75
CA VAL A 192 21.20 10.38 4.40
C VAL A 192 22.56 10.10 5.03
N LEU A 193 22.56 9.66 6.29
CA LEU A 193 23.70 8.98 6.92
C LEU A 193 23.44 7.47 6.89
N VAL A 194 24.32 6.71 6.22
CA VAL A 194 24.34 5.25 6.27
C VAL A 194 25.30 4.83 7.38
N LEU A 195 24.78 4.14 8.40
CA LEU A 195 25.52 3.80 9.61
C LEU A 195 25.80 2.30 9.70
N GLY A 196 27.06 1.89 9.58
CA GLY A 196 27.53 0.51 9.73
C GLY A 196 28.16 0.24 11.07
N LEU A 197 28.22 -1.04 11.47
CA LEU A 197 29.00 -1.48 12.63
C LEU A 197 30.48 -1.70 12.23
N GLY A 198 30.74 -2.49 11.20
CA GLY A 198 32.06 -2.85 10.68
C GLY A 198 32.30 -4.35 10.49
N CYS A 199 31.59 -5.23 11.26
CA CYS A 199 31.75 -6.69 11.16
C CYS A 199 30.50 -7.43 10.70
N GLU A 200 29.46 -6.73 10.30
CA GLU A 200 28.21 -7.31 9.78
C GLU A 200 28.35 -7.88 8.38
N ASN A 201 27.42 -8.77 8.00
CA ASN A 201 27.35 -9.28 6.62
C ASN A 201 26.99 -8.16 5.61
N ASN A 202 26.21 -7.20 6.05
CA ASN A 202 25.77 -6.07 5.23
C ASN A 202 26.69 -4.86 5.35
N GLN A 203 28.02 -5.08 5.14
CA GLN A 203 29.04 -4.04 5.23
C GLN A 203 28.78 -2.87 4.26
N ILE A 204 29.27 -1.69 4.63
CA ILE A 204 29.09 -0.45 3.85
C ILE A 204 29.58 -0.59 2.41
N GLU A 205 30.70 -1.29 2.16
CA GLU A 205 31.21 -1.45 0.79
C GLU A 205 30.24 -2.27 -0.08
N LEU A 206 29.66 -3.35 0.47
CA LEU A 206 28.63 -4.11 -0.23
C LEU A 206 27.34 -3.30 -0.43
N MET A 207 27.00 -2.43 0.53
CA MET A 207 25.88 -1.51 0.37
C MET A 207 26.11 -0.49 -0.73
N LYS A 208 27.33 0.06 -0.87
CA LYS A 208 27.68 0.99 -1.95
C LYS A 208 27.47 0.37 -3.32
N ASP A 209 27.83 -0.91 -3.49
CA ASP A 209 27.62 -1.64 -4.76
C ASP A 209 26.12 -1.72 -5.13
N VAL A 210 25.24 -1.93 -4.14
CA VAL A 210 23.78 -2.02 -4.35
C VAL A 210 23.13 -0.64 -4.46
N ILE A 211 23.66 0.38 -3.75
CA ILE A 211 23.20 1.77 -3.88
C ILE A 211 23.51 2.27 -5.30
N GLY A 212 24.67 1.90 -5.86
CA GLY A 212 25.11 2.38 -7.17
C GLY A 212 25.45 3.87 -7.15
N ASP A 213 25.00 4.61 -8.15
CA ASP A 213 25.28 6.05 -8.25
C ASP A 213 24.55 6.85 -7.17
N TYR A 214 25.27 7.67 -6.43
CA TYR A 214 24.75 8.60 -5.42
C TYR A 214 25.54 9.91 -5.37
N ASP A 215 24.89 10.97 -4.91
CA ASP A 215 25.57 12.25 -4.63
C ASP A 215 26.33 12.13 -3.29
N PRO A 216 27.67 12.24 -3.29
CA PRO A 216 28.49 12.10 -2.08
C PRO A 216 28.30 13.22 -1.06
N ASP A 217 27.68 14.34 -1.43
CA ASP A 217 27.33 15.40 -0.49
C ASP A 217 25.99 15.14 0.18
N ARG A 218 25.10 14.38 -0.48
CA ARG A 218 23.79 13.98 0.04
C ARG A 218 23.85 12.70 0.89
N VAL A 219 24.73 11.75 0.53
CA VAL A 219 24.82 10.44 1.21
C VAL A 219 26.22 10.30 1.82
N LYS A 220 26.26 10.19 3.14
CA LYS A 220 27.51 9.97 3.91
C LYS A 220 27.46 8.63 4.59
N PHE A 221 28.62 8.08 4.89
CA PHE A 221 28.82 6.77 5.51
C PHE A 221 29.64 6.90 6.77
N LEU A 222 29.32 6.11 7.79
CA LEU A 222 30.09 5.99 9.03
C LEU A 222 30.13 4.51 9.46
N VAL A 223 31.32 4.00 9.72
CA VAL A 223 31.53 2.70 10.37
C VAL A 223 31.84 2.95 11.84
N CYS A 224 31.01 2.41 12.76
CA CYS A 224 31.16 2.67 14.19
C CYS A 224 32.48 2.17 14.76
N GLN A 225 33.00 1.02 14.28
CA GLN A 225 34.24 0.43 14.76
C GLN A 225 35.50 1.19 14.31
N ASP A 226 35.41 2.11 13.35
CA ASP A 226 36.53 2.87 12.81
C ASP A 226 36.76 4.22 13.54
N VAL A 227 35.90 4.57 14.51
CA VAL A 227 35.97 5.84 15.24
C VAL A 227 35.93 5.61 16.75
N GLU A 228 36.50 6.55 17.50
CA GLU A 228 36.56 6.48 18.98
C GLU A 228 35.19 6.78 19.62
N ASP A 229 34.44 7.76 19.06
CA ASP A 229 33.10 8.18 19.51
C ASP A 229 32.17 8.29 18.30
N GLU A 230 31.44 7.23 18.04
CA GLU A 230 30.54 7.11 16.91
C GLU A 230 29.33 8.06 17.00
N ILE A 231 28.92 8.42 18.24
CA ILE A 231 27.80 9.35 18.43
C ILE A 231 28.26 10.77 18.07
N ALA A 232 29.44 11.21 18.55
CA ALA A 232 30.00 12.50 18.22
C ALA A 232 30.30 12.62 16.72
N ALA A 233 30.95 11.60 16.11
CA ALA A 233 31.26 11.56 14.69
C ALA A 233 29.99 11.57 13.83
N GLY A 234 29.01 10.72 14.13
CA GLY A 234 27.73 10.67 13.43
C GLY A 234 26.93 11.97 13.54
N THR A 235 26.92 12.59 14.72
CA THR A 235 26.27 13.89 14.95
C THR A 235 26.91 15.00 14.13
N ALA A 236 28.23 15.02 14.00
CA ALA A 236 28.94 15.98 13.16
C ALA A 236 28.57 15.79 11.67
N ILE A 237 28.54 14.54 11.19
CA ILE A 237 28.11 14.23 9.81
C ILE A 237 26.65 14.68 9.57
N VAL A 238 25.73 14.37 10.50
CA VAL A 238 24.31 14.77 10.36
C VAL A 238 24.17 16.30 10.35
N LYS A 239 24.99 17.03 11.11
CA LYS A 239 25.04 18.50 11.03
C LYS A 239 25.39 19.00 9.62
N ASP A 240 26.40 18.40 8.98
CA ASP A 240 26.79 18.76 7.61
C ASP A 240 25.68 18.38 6.61
N LEU A 241 25.04 17.22 6.78
CA LEU A 241 23.89 16.79 6.00
C LEU A 241 22.68 17.72 6.16
N CYS A 242 22.45 18.28 7.35
CA CYS A 242 21.47 19.33 7.59
C CYS A 242 21.82 20.60 6.81
N GLY A 243 23.10 20.98 6.75
CA GLY A 243 23.57 22.09 5.92
C GLY A 243 23.28 21.87 4.43
N TYR A 244 23.56 20.67 3.91
CA TYR A 244 23.23 20.29 2.53
C TYR A 244 21.71 20.31 2.28
N ALA A 245 20.91 19.63 3.10
CA ALA A 245 19.48 19.55 2.92
C ALA A 245 18.79 20.93 3.01
N SER A 246 19.30 21.84 3.83
CA SER A 246 18.74 23.20 4.01
C SER A 246 18.83 24.11 2.77
N GLN A 247 19.62 23.72 1.78
CA GLN A 247 19.72 24.46 0.51
C GLN A 247 18.45 24.29 -0.35
N TYR A 248 17.71 23.20 -0.15
CA TYR A 248 16.49 22.93 -0.88
C TYR A 248 15.29 23.65 -0.25
N LYS A 249 14.51 24.28 -1.11
CA LYS A 249 13.28 24.99 -0.73
C LYS A 249 12.11 24.43 -1.53
N ARG A 250 10.91 24.52 -0.97
CA ARG A 250 9.70 24.16 -1.70
C ARG A 250 9.52 25.07 -2.90
N GLN A 251 9.20 24.45 -4.03
CA GLN A 251 8.90 25.12 -5.29
C GLN A 251 7.80 24.34 -6.05
N ALA A 252 7.21 24.98 -7.04
CA ALA A 252 6.18 24.34 -7.86
C ALA A 252 6.77 23.12 -8.58
N CYS A 253 6.11 21.98 -8.38
CA CYS A 253 6.43 20.69 -8.98
C CYS A 253 5.17 20.16 -9.67
N ASP A 254 5.31 19.70 -10.90
CA ASP A 254 4.22 19.05 -11.63
C ASP A 254 3.89 17.69 -10.98
N THR A 255 2.60 17.32 -10.93
CA THR A 255 2.14 16.04 -10.34
C THR A 255 2.69 14.81 -11.05
N SER A 256 3.24 14.93 -12.26
CA SER A 256 3.98 13.85 -12.92
C SER A 256 5.22 13.39 -12.14
N LEU A 257 5.70 14.18 -11.19
CA LEU A 257 6.80 13.82 -10.29
C LEU A 257 6.33 13.11 -9.01
N LEU A 258 5.01 13.00 -8.80
CA LEU A 258 4.45 12.36 -7.63
C LEU A 258 4.32 10.84 -7.86
N THR A 259 4.81 10.06 -6.91
CA THR A 259 4.65 8.61 -6.85
C THR A 259 3.86 8.24 -5.59
N ILE A 260 2.75 7.52 -5.75
CA ILE A 260 1.86 7.14 -4.65
C ILE A 260 1.84 5.62 -4.49
N GLY A 261 2.11 5.15 -3.28
CA GLY A 261 1.92 3.76 -2.88
C GLY A 261 0.46 3.47 -2.50
N LEU A 262 -0.05 2.31 -2.92
CA LEU A 262 -1.44 1.88 -2.70
C LEU A 262 -1.46 0.65 -1.80
N LYS A 263 -2.09 0.75 -0.63
CA LYS A 263 -2.10 -0.25 0.43
C LYS A 263 -3.48 -0.36 1.09
N CYS A 264 -3.80 -1.52 1.65
CA CYS A 264 -4.92 -1.66 2.59
C CYS A 264 -4.54 -2.50 3.81
N GLY A 265 -5.20 -2.27 4.92
CA GLY A 265 -5.02 -3.07 6.14
C GLY A 265 -6.25 -3.00 7.03
N GLY A 266 -6.62 -4.15 7.65
CA GLY A 266 -7.85 -4.23 8.43
C GLY A 266 -9.12 -3.98 7.61
N SER A 267 -9.18 -4.48 6.37
CA SER A 267 -10.30 -4.30 5.45
C SER A 267 -11.60 -4.92 5.99
N ASP A 268 -12.73 -4.31 5.64
CA ASP A 268 -14.09 -4.76 5.90
C ASP A 268 -14.91 -4.90 4.61
N GLY A 269 -16.17 -5.30 4.69
CA GLY A 269 -17.06 -5.48 3.54
C GLY A 269 -17.38 -4.19 2.78
N LEU A 270 -17.17 -3.01 3.39
CA LEU A 270 -17.36 -1.70 2.76
C LEU A 270 -16.09 -1.22 2.03
N SER A 271 -14.91 -1.77 2.34
CA SER A 271 -13.63 -1.34 1.76
C SER A 271 -13.63 -1.39 0.23
N GLY A 272 -14.19 -2.45 -0.37
CA GLY A 272 -14.30 -2.63 -1.82
C GLY A 272 -15.43 -1.82 -2.47
N ILE A 273 -16.24 -1.11 -1.68
CA ILE A 273 -17.36 -0.28 -2.17
C ILE A 273 -17.03 1.20 -2.07
N THR A 274 -16.27 1.59 -1.07
CA THR A 274 -15.98 2.99 -0.71
C THR A 274 -14.51 3.34 -0.91
N ALA A 275 -13.64 2.99 0.05
CA ALA A 275 -12.26 3.45 0.11
C ALA A 275 -11.39 2.93 -1.06
N ASN A 276 -11.47 1.64 -1.42
CA ASN A 276 -10.63 1.09 -2.48
C ASN A 276 -10.99 1.63 -3.88
N PRO A 277 -12.28 1.69 -4.30
CA PRO A 277 -12.65 2.34 -5.56
C PRO A 277 -12.32 3.83 -5.58
N LEU A 278 -12.41 4.52 -4.44
CA LEU A 278 -12.02 5.93 -4.32
C LEU A 278 -10.51 6.11 -4.57
N VAL A 279 -9.68 5.27 -3.95
CA VAL A 279 -8.22 5.25 -4.18
C VAL A 279 -7.90 4.90 -5.64
N GLY A 280 -8.67 4.00 -6.26
CA GLY A 280 -8.57 3.70 -7.68
C GLY A 280 -8.84 4.91 -8.57
N GLU A 281 -9.81 5.74 -8.20
CA GLU A 281 -10.08 7.00 -8.90
C GLU A 281 -8.92 8.01 -8.73
N ILE A 282 -8.32 8.08 -7.53
CA ILE A 282 -7.10 8.88 -7.31
C ILE A 282 -5.94 8.36 -8.18
N SER A 283 -5.74 7.04 -8.25
CA SER A 283 -4.73 6.43 -9.12
C SER A 283 -4.94 6.81 -10.58
N ASN A 284 -6.17 6.73 -11.10
CA ASN A 284 -6.51 7.14 -12.46
C ASN A 284 -6.15 8.61 -12.72
N ARG A 285 -6.54 9.52 -11.82
CA ARG A 285 -6.28 10.97 -11.95
C ARG A 285 -4.79 11.29 -11.92
N LEU A 286 -4.04 10.65 -11.01
CA LEU A 286 -2.60 10.83 -10.91
C LEU A 286 -1.90 10.37 -12.20
N ILE A 287 -2.28 9.20 -12.72
CA ILE A 287 -1.72 8.63 -13.95
C ILE A 287 -2.08 9.51 -15.16
N ALA A 288 -3.33 10.00 -15.24
CA ALA A 288 -3.74 10.95 -16.26
C ALA A 288 -2.91 12.25 -16.25
N ALA A 289 -2.46 12.67 -15.07
CA ALA A 289 -1.54 13.80 -14.88
C ALA A 289 -0.05 13.43 -15.07
N GLY A 290 0.27 12.21 -15.49
CA GLY A 290 1.63 11.73 -15.76
C GLY A 290 2.38 11.18 -14.54
N GLY A 291 1.74 11.05 -13.38
CA GLY A 291 2.33 10.51 -12.16
C GLY A 291 2.40 8.98 -12.13
N THR A 292 2.79 8.44 -10.99
CA THR A 292 3.02 6.99 -10.79
C THR A 292 2.23 6.48 -9.60
N SER A 293 1.57 5.32 -9.78
CA SER A 293 0.95 4.55 -8.70
C SER A 293 1.61 3.18 -8.59
N ILE A 294 1.83 2.71 -7.37
CA ILE A 294 2.41 1.39 -7.09
C ILE A 294 1.39 0.58 -6.26
N LEU A 295 0.87 -0.50 -6.85
CA LEU A 295 -0.01 -1.45 -6.17
C LEU A 295 0.80 -2.64 -5.67
N THR A 296 0.64 -3.01 -4.41
CA THR A 296 1.34 -4.14 -3.78
C THR A 296 0.36 -5.09 -3.09
N GLU A 297 0.85 -5.97 -2.20
CA GLU A 297 0.09 -6.99 -1.47
C GLU A 297 -0.32 -8.15 -2.40
N VAL A 298 0.68 -8.85 -2.95
CA VAL A 298 0.44 -9.93 -3.93
C VAL A 298 -0.57 -10.97 -3.49
N PRO A 299 -0.58 -11.44 -2.21
CA PRO A 299 -1.61 -12.38 -1.75
C PRO A 299 -3.05 -11.84 -1.81
N GLU A 300 -3.22 -10.52 -1.85
CA GLU A 300 -4.52 -9.87 -2.00
C GLU A 300 -4.90 -9.60 -3.47
N MET A 301 -4.17 -10.21 -4.41
CA MET A 301 -4.50 -10.24 -5.83
C MET A 301 -5.05 -11.61 -6.26
N PHE A 302 -4.85 -12.67 -5.45
CA PHE A 302 -5.27 -14.04 -5.78
C PHE A 302 -6.79 -14.14 -5.94
N GLY A 303 -7.24 -14.68 -7.08
CA GLY A 303 -8.65 -14.74 -7.47
C GLY A 303 -9.18 -13.49 -8.19
N ALA A 304 -8.34 -12.41 -8.27
CA ALA A 304 -8.63 -11.21 -9.05
C ALA A 304 -7.49 -10.86 -10.01
N GLU A 305 -6.47 -11.70 -10.11
CA GLU A 305 -5.25 -11.48 -10.86
C GLU A 305 -5.47 -11.26 -12.35
N THR A 306 -6.45 -11.89 -12.96
CA THR A 306 -6.78 -11.73 -14.39
C THR A 306 -7.19 -10.30 -14.74
N LEU A 307 -7.79 -9.56 -13.78
CA LEU A 307 -8.13 -8.16 -13.96
C LEU A 307 -6.88 -7.26 -14.11
N LEU A 308 -5.76 -7.65 -13.50
CA LEU A 308 -4.48 -6.97 -13.64
C LEU A 308 -3.71 -7.49 -14.86
N MET A 309 -3.67 -8.80 -15.06
CA MET A 309 -2.98 -9.47 -16.16
C MET A 309 -3.47 -8.99 -17.53
N ASN A 310 -4.78 -8.87 -17.71
CA ASN A 310 -5.39 -8.46 -18.98
C ASN A 310 -5.25 -6.96 -19.25
N ARG A 311 -4.84 -6.16 -18.25
CA ARG A 311 -4.46 -4.75 -18.40
C ARG A 311 -2.96 -4.54 -18.58
N ALA A 312 -2.15 -5.60 -18.66
CA ALA A 312 -0.72 -5.48 -18.93
C ALA A 312 -0.49 -4.78 -20.28
N ARG A 313 0.47 -3.84 -20.33
CA ARG A 313 0.75 -3.04 -21.54
C ARG A 313 1.18 -3.88 -22.75
N ASN A 314 1.70 -5.07 -22.49
CA ASN A 314 2.13 -6.05 -23.51
C ASN A 314 2.36 -7.44 -22.89
N GLY A 315 2.67 -8.42 -23.77
CA GLY A 315 2.91 -9.82 -23.33
C GLY A 315 4.11 -10.00 -22.40
N VAL A 316 5.07 -9.07 -22.36
CA VAL A 316 6.21 -9.16 -21.42
C VAL A 316 5.72 -8.82 -20.00
N VAL A 317 4.98 -7.72 -19.83
CA VAL A 317 4.41 -7.33 -18.54
C VAL A 317 3.36 -8.35 -18.08
N PHE A 318 2.57 -8.91 -19.00
CA PHE A 318 1.66 -10.02 -18.69
C PHE A 318 2.44 -11.20 -18.05
N ARG A 319 3.51 -11.69 -18.69
CA ARG A 319 4.31 -12.79 -18.14
C ARG A 319 4.95 -12.44 -16.79
N LYS A 320 5.42 -11.20 -16.61
CA LYS A 320 5.90 -10.72 -15.30
C LYS A 320 4.80 -10.77 -14.24
N THR A 321 3.57 -10.40 -14.60
CA THR A 321 2.42 -10.43 -13.66
C THR A 321 2.06 -11.87 -13.30
N VAL A 322 2.05 -12.79 -14.28
CA VAL A 322 1.86 -14.24 -14.03
C VAL A 322 2.93 -14.77 -13.08
N ALA A 323 4.20 -14.44 -13.34
CA ALA A 323 5.32 -14.86 -12.50
C ALA A 323 5.17 -14.29 -11.06
N LEU A 324 4.82 -13.02 -10.91
CA LEU A 324 4.57 -12.38 -9.61
C LEU A 324 3.55 -13.17 -8.78
N ILE A 325 2.43 -13.54 -9.39
CA ILE A 325 1.34 -14.26 -8.72
C ILE A 325 1.75 -15.70 -8.39
N ASN A 326 2.27 -16.45 -9.39
CA ASN A 326 2.55 -17.86 -9.22
C ASN A 326 3.74 -18.11 -8.27
N GLN A 327 4.81 -17.31 -8.35
CA GLN A 327 5.95 -17.40 -7.41
C GLN A 327 5.51 -17.14 -5.97
N PHE A 328 4.57 -16.24 -5.74
CA PHE A 328 4.07 -15.99 -4.40
C PHE A 328 3.16 -17.11 -3.89
N LYS A 329 2.38 -17.77 -4.77
CA LYS A 329 1.65 -19.01 -4.45
C LYS A 329 2.62 -20.16 -4.13
N GLU A 330 3.69 -20.33 -4.94
CA GLU A 330 4.76 -21.30 -4.70
C GLU A 330 5.45 -21.07 -3.36
N TYR A 331 5.70 -19.81 -3.00
CA TYR A 331 6.25 -19.45 -1.69
C TYR A 331 5.37 -19.99 -0.54
N PHE A 332 4.03 -19.79 -0.56
CA PHE A 332 3.15 -20.37 0.46
C PHE A 332 3.20 -21.91 0.47
N MET A 333 3.11 -22.51 -0.70
CA MET A 333 3.11 -23.98 -0.84
C MET A 333 4.43 -24.60 -0.37
N SER A 334 5.57 -23.92 -0.54
CA SER A 334 6.88 -24.39 -0.09
C SER A 334 6.99 -24.50 1.44
N TYR A 335 6.15 -23.75 2.17
CA TYR A 335 6.01 -23.83 3.63
C TYR A 335 4.83 -24.72 4.07
N GLY A 336 4.14 -25.39 3.15
CA GLY A 336 2.97 -26.20 3.46
C GLY A 336 1.71 -25.42 3.80
N GLU A 337 1.72 -24.10 3.52
CA GLU A 337 0.59 -23.22 3.81
C GLU A 337 -0.41 -23.17 2.65
N LYS A 338 -1.68 -22.92 2.99
CA LYS A 338 -2.73 -22.76 2.00
C LYS A 338 -2.67 -21.35 1.39
N ILE A 339 -2.86 -21.27 0.08
CA ILE A 339 -2.86 -19.95 -0.63
C ILE A 339 -4.06 -19.09 -0.27
N ASN A 340 -5.12 -19.65 0.30
CA ASN A 340 -6.38 -18.97 0.66
C ASN A 340 -6.59 -18.80 2.18
N GLU A 341 -5.52 -18.79 3.00
CA GLU A 341 -5.62 -18.51 4.44
C GLU A 341 -6.13 -17.09 4.74
N ASN A 342 -5.77 -16.11 3.93
CA ASN A 342 -6.41 -14.79 3.97
C ASN A 342 -7.86 -14.92 3.42
N PRO A 343 -8.88 -14.25 3.98
CA PRO A 343 -8.91 -13.12 4.93
C PRO A 343 -8.66 -13.49 6.39
N SER A 344 -8.07 -12.54 7.13
CA SER A 344 -7.86 -12.68 8.57
C SER A 344 -9.19 -12.77 9.36
N PRO A 345 -9.18 -13.26 10.61
CA PRO A 345 -10.39 -13.27 11.44
C PRO A 345 -11.05 -11.89 11.55
N GLY A 346 -10.27 -10.81 11.62
CA GLY A 346 -10.78 -9.44 11.66
C GLY A 346 -11.48 -9.02 10.37
N ASN A 347 -10.98 -9.44 9.20
CA ASN A 347 -11.63 -9.17 7.92
C ASN A 347 -12.95 -9.95 7.80
N LYS A 348 -12.97 -11.24 8.24
CA LYS A 348 -14.19 -12.06 8.27
C LYS A 348 -15.25 -11.42 9.19
N ALA A 349 -14.87 -11.02 10.40
CA ALA A 349 -15.77 -10.30 11.30
C ALA A 349 -16.28 -8.96 10.72
N GLY A 350 -15.57 -8.38 9.74
CA GLY A 350 -15.96 -7.18 9.00
C GLY A 350 -16.79 -7.45 7.74
N GLY A 351 -17.17 -8.70 7.45
CA GLY A 351 -18.08 -9.07 6.34
C GLY A 351 -17.38 -9.64 5.09
N ILE A 352 -16.03 -9.68 5.04
CA ILE A 352 -15.31 -10.34 3.95
C ILE A 352 -15.36 -11.86 4.16
N THR A 353 -15.64 -12.63 3.10
CA THR A 353 -15.93 -14.07 3.21
C THR A 353 -14.74 -14.92 2.76
N THR A 354 -14.27 -14.72 1.54
CA THR A 354 -13.23 -15.50 0.88
C THR A 354 -12.07 -14.61 0.44
N LEU A 355 -10.97 -15.21 -0.01
CA LEU A 355 -9.87 -14.43 -0.56
C LEU A 355 -10.27 -13.77 -1.89
N GLU A 356 -11.06 -14.41 -2.73
CA GLU A 356 -11.61 -13.83 -3.96
C GLU A 356 -12.44 -12.56 -3.66
N ASP A 357 -13.33 -12.63 -2.65
CA ASP A 357 -14.10 -11.45 -2.18
C ASP A 357 -13.20 -10.30 -1.76
N LYS A 358 -12.13 -10.61 -1.01
CA LYS A 358 -11.13 -9.62 -0.58
C LYS A 358 -10.36 -9.05 -1.76
N SER A 359 -9.82 -9.90 -2.63
CA SER A 359 -8.95 -9.52 -3.73
C SER A 359 -9.66 -8.67 -4.78
N LEU A 360 -10.90 -9.03 -5.15
CA LEU A 360 -11.73 -8.22 -6.05
C LEU A 360 -11.98 -6.80 -5.51
N GLY A 361 -12.08 -6.66 -4.19
CA GLY A 361 -12.14 -5.36 -3.54
C GLY A 361 -10.77 -4.64 -3.52
N CYS A 362 -9.68 -5.38 -3.28
CA CYS A 362 -8.34 -4.82 -3.10
C CYS A 362 -7.72 -4.30 -4.40
N VAL A 363 -7.84 -5.04 -5.51
CA VAL A 363 -7.26 -4.65 -6.81
C VAL A 363 -7.86 -3.37 -7.39
N GLN A 364 -9.04 -2.96 -6.93
CA GLN A 364 -9.68 -1.70 -7.32
C GLN A 364 -8.84 -0.46 -6.98
N LYS A 365 -7.95 -0.54 -5.97
CA LYS A 365 -7.00 0.54 -5.64
C LYS A 365 -6.13 0.93 -6.84
N GLY A 366 -5.81 0.00 -7.75
CA GLY A 366 -5.07 0.24 -8.98
C GLY A 366 -5.88 0.96 -10.08
N GLY A 367 -7.15 1.26 -9.85
CA GLY A 367 -8.03 1.91 -10.82
C GLY A 367 -8.20 1.10 -12.11
N ARG A 368 -8.33 1.82 -13.24
CA ARG A 368 -8.52 1.25 -14.59
C ARG A 368 -7.27 1.34 -15.47
N ALA A 369 -6.17 1.87 -14.93
CA ALA A 369 -4.96 2.12 -15.69
C ALA A 369 -4.31 0.83 -16.23
N ILE A 370 -3.55 0.99 -17.31
CA ILE A 370 -2.67 -0.05 -17.83
C ILE A 370 -1.58 -0.35 -16.79
N VAL A 371 -1.29 -1.63 -16.59
CA VAL A 371 -0.12 -2.08 -15.82
C VAL A 371 1.12 -1.88 -16.67
N GLU A 372 1.95 -0.92 -16.31
CA GLU A 372 3.13 -0.52 -17.08
C GLU A 372 4.35 -1.40 -16.79
N ASP A 373 4.54 -1.80 -15.54
CA ASP A 373 5.62 -2.73 -15.16
C ASP A 373 5.28 -3.51 -13.87
N VAL A 374 6.11 -4.53 -13.61
CA VAL A 374 6.08 -5.36 -12.40
C VAL A 374 7.46 -5.34 -11.78
N LEU A 375 7.52 -4.93 -10.52
CA LEU A 375 8.71 -4.72 -9.72
C LEU A 375 8.94 -5.91 -8.78
N ALA A 376 10.16 -6.41 -8.72
CA ALA A 376 10.56 -7.32 -7.65
C ALA A 376 10.65 -6.59 -6.31
N TYR A 377 10.71 -7.34 -5.20
CA TYR A 377 10.83 -6.77 -3.87
C TYR A 377 12.10 -5.90 -3.73
N GLY A 378 11.92 -4.66 -3.32
CA GLY A 378 12.99 -3.68 -3.18
C GLY A 378 13.42 -2.97 -4.48
N ASP A 379 12.83 -3.30 -5.63
CA ASP A 379 13.09 -2.56 -6.88
C ASP A 379 12.39 -1.20 -6.87
N ARG A 380 13.02 -0.21 -7.53
CA ARG A 380 12.48 1.15 -7.68
C ARG A 380 11.58 1.24 -8.91
N ALA A 381 10.48 1.99 -8.78
CA ALA A 381 9.57 2.29 -9.90
C ALA A 381 10.22 3.31 -10.85
N THR A 382 10.48 2.90 -12.09
CA THR A 382 11.03 3.76 -13.15
C THR A 382 10.00 4.05 -14.23
N ALA A 383 9.03 3.16 -14.43
CA ALA A 383 7.94 3.36 -15.39
C ALA A 383 6.86 4.26 -14.80
N LYS A 384 6.43 5.28 -15.57
CA LYS A 384 5.27 6.11 -15.23
C LYS A 384 3.98 5.33 -15.41
N GLY A 385 2.97 5.60 -14.59
CA GLY A 385 1.69 4.89 -14.61
C GLY A 385 1.54 3.88 -13.48
N LEU A 386 0.73 2.84 -13.67
CA LEU A 386 0.49 1.80 -12.66
C LEU A 386 1.59 0.73 -12.72
N ASN A 387 2.27 0.53 -11.61
CA ASN A 387 3.23 -0.54 -11.41
C ASN A 387 2.72 -1.53 -10.35
N LEU A 388 3.00 -2.81 -10.52
CA LEU A 388 2.78 -3.83 -9.49
C LEU A 388 4.09 -4.09 -8.74
N LEU A 389 4.02 -4.26 -7.41
CA LEU A 389 5.20 -4.51 -6.58
C LEU A 389 5.05 -5.81 -5.81
N GLN A 390 6.07 -6.66 -5.89
CA GLN A 390 6.18 -7.85 -5.06
C GLN A 390 6.34 -7.45 -3.58
N ALA A 391 5.31 -7.72 -2.76
CA ALA A 391 5.41 -7.69 -1.30
C ALA A 391 4.25 -8.50 -0.69
N PRO A 392 4.41 -8.99 0.56
CA PRO A 392 3.36 -9.71 1.28
C PRO A 392 2.20 -8.78 1.68
N GLY A 393 1.14 -9.35 2.25
CA GLY A 393 0.01 -8.59 2.81
C GLY A 393 0.29 -7.96 4.19
N ASN A 394 1.45 -8.20 4.80
CA ASN A 394 1.82 -7.58 6.08
C ASN A 394 1.93 -6.07 5.95
N ASP A 395 1.23 -5.32 6.82
CA ASP A 395 1.09 -3.86 6.72
C ASP A 395 2.45 -3.14 6.73
N LEU A 396 3.33 -3.49 7.67
CA LEU A 396 4.64 -2.85 7.79
C LEU A 396 5.53 -3.17 6.60
N VAL A 397 5.66 -4.47 6.27
CA VAL A 397 6.54 -4.92 5.17
C VAL A 397 6.12 -4.30 3.84
N ALA A 398 4.83 -4.34 3.53
CA ALA A 398 4.31 -3.82 2.26
C ALA A 398 4.43 -2.29 2.15
N ALA A 399 4.13 -1.54 3.23
CA ALA A 399 4.24 -0.09 3.19
C ALA A 399 5.69 0.39 3.12
N ASN A 400 6.62 -0.29 3.81
CA ASN A 400 8.05 -0.02 3.68
C ASN A 400 8.58 -0.35 2.28
N ALA A 401 8.09 -1.44 1.66
CA ALA A 401 8.43 -1.77 0.28
C ALA A 401 7.97 -0.67 -0.71
N LEU A 402 6.77 -0.11 -0.53
CA LEU A 402 6.29 1.02 -1.31
C LEU A 402 7.20 2.25 -1.16
N ALA A 403 7.61 2.57 0.08
CA ALA A 403 8.53 3.68 0.34
C ALA A 403 9.89 3.45 -0.33
N ALA A 404 10.46 2.24 -0.23
CA ALA A 404 11.73 1.87 -0.87
C ALA A 404 11.62 1.86 -2.40
N SER A 405 10.44 1.55 -2.96
CA SER A 405 10.20 1.62 -4.40
C SER A 405 10.04 3.05 -4.93
N GLY A 406 10.16 4.07 -4.08
CA GLY A 406 10.16 5.50 -4.45
C GLY A 406 8.82 6.20 -4.24
N ALA A 407 7.86 5.61 -3.53
CA ALA A 407 6.63 6.32 -3.18
C ALA A 407 6.94 7.55 -2.30
N ASN A 408 6.37 8.71 -2.66
CA ASN A 408 6.43 9.92 -1.86
C ASN A 408 5.48 9.85 -0.65
N LEU A 409 4.35 9.19 -0.83
CA LEU A 409 3.34 8.95 0.19
C LEU A 409 2.61 7.63 -0.09
N VAL A 410 1.93 7.11 0.93
CA VAL A 410 1.09 5.91 0.84
C VAL A 410 -0.37 6.27 1.12
N LEU A 411 -1.29 5.83 0.26
CA LEU A 411 -2.72 5.80 0.54
C LEU A 411 -3.05 4.46 1.18
N PHE A 412 -3.49 4.50 2.42
CA PHE A 412 -3.75 3.32 3.24
C PHE A 412 -5.24 3.23 3.57
N THR A 413 -5.97 2.34 2.88
CA THR A 413 -7.39 2.12 3.14
C THR A 413 -7.60 1.16 4.31
N THR A 414 -8.61 1.40 5.14
CA THR A 414 -8.88 0.57 6.31
C THR A 414 -10.36 0.61 6.73
N GLY A 415 -10.89 -0.54 7.16
CA GLY A 415 -12.23 -0.66 7.73
C GLY A 415 -12.24 -0.71 9.26
N ARG A 416 -11.08 -1.06 9.88
CA ARG A 416 -10.94 -1.24 11.33
C ARG A 416 -9.97 -0.26 11.98
N GLY A 417 -9.08 0.34 11.19
CA GLY A 417 -8.06 1.29 11.64
C GLY A 417 -6.78 0.64 12.16
N THR A 418 -5.68 1.36 12.00
CA THR A 418 -4.36 1.03 12.55
C THR A 418 -3.59 2.32 12.83
N PRO A 419 -2.81 2.41 13.93
CA PRO A 419 -1.94 3.55 14.20
C PRO A 419 -0.65 3.53 13.36
N PHE A 420 -0.39 2.47 12.61
CA PHE A 420 0.84 2.24 11.85
C PHE A 420 1.25 3.46 11.00
N ALA A 421 2.56 3.71 10.94
CA ALA A 421 3.21 4.69 10.06
C ALA A 421 4.42 4.04 9.37
N CYS A 422 4.74 4.47 8.14
CA CYS A 422 5.97 4.10 7.43
C CYS A 422 6.85 5.34 7.22
N PRO A 423 8.08 5.21 6.68
CA PRO A 423 9.00 6.35 6.52
C PRO A 423 8.42 7.53 5.73
N VAL A 424 7.45 7.29 4.85
CA VAL A 424 6.79 8.36 4.09
C VAL A 424 5.38 8.66 4.63
N PRO A 425 4.83 9.87 4.43
CA PRO A 425 3.48 10.20 4.85
C PRO A 425 2.47 9.13 4.45
N THR A 426 1.69 8.63 5.41
CA THR A 426 0.71 7.55 5.21
C THR A 426 -0.68 8.09 5.49
N ILE A 427 -1.42 8.42 4.41
CA ILE A 427 -2.78 8.95 4.49
C ILE A 427 -3.75 7.79 4.71
N LYS A 428 -4.41 7.75 5.87
CA LYS A 428 -5.36 6.70 6.24
C LYS A 428 -6.78 7.07 5.86
N ILE A 429 -7.40 6.19 5.07
CA ILE A 429 -8.71 6.38 4.46
C ILE A 429 -9.67 5.33 5.03
N ALA A 430 -10.62 5.77 5.84
CA ALA A 430 -11.64 4.88 6.41
C ALA A 430 -12.67 4.47 5.36
N SER A 431 -13.01 3.19 5.30
CA SER A 431 -14.09 2.66 4.47
C SER A 431 -15.49 2.97 4.99
N ASN A 432 -15.62 3.35 6.27
CA ASN A 432 -16.87 3.62 6.94
C ASN A 432 -16.79 4.82 7.90
N SER A 433 -17.88 5.56 8.02
CA SER A 433 -17.94 6.78 8.84
C SER A 433 -17.86 6.53 10.34
N ARG A 434 -18.24 5.32 10.79
CA ARG A 434 -18.12 4.92 12.20
C ARG A 434 -16.64 4.92 12.62
N LEU A 435 -15.76 4.31 11.84
CA LEU A 435 -14.32 4.29 12.09
C LEU A 435 -13.75 5.72 12.07
N ALA A 436 -14.10 6.50 11.04
CA ALA A 436 -13.62 7.88 10.89
C ALA A 436 -14.01 8.76 12.09
N GLY A 437 -15.24 8.61 12.60
CA GLY A 437 -15.73 9.32 13.77
C GLY A 437 -15.11 8.85 15.09
N TYR A 438 -14.81 7.54 15.21
CA TYR A 438 -14.28 6.95 16.44
C TYR A 438 -12.75 7.10 16.57
N LYS A 439 -11.99 6.92 15.48
CA LYS A 439 -10.52 6.99 15.46
C LYS A 439 -10.00 8.25 14.75
N ARG A 440 -10.51 9.41 15.19
CA ARG A 440 -10.19 10.72 14.61
C ARG A 440 -8.69 11.05 14.61
N ASN A 441 -7.92 10.48 15.54
CA ASN A 441 -6.47 10.65 15.63
C ASN A 441 -5.67 9.73 14.68
N TRP A 442 -6.32 8.74 14.06
CA TRP A 442 -5.67 7.83 13.09
C TRP A 442 -6.09 8.10 11.65
N ILE A 443 -7.36 8.47 11.44
CA ILE A 443 -7.99 8.54 10.12
C ILE A 443 -7.93 9.95 9.58
N ASP A 444 -7.35 10.09 8.39
CA ASP A 444 -7.22 11.37 7.68
C ASP A 444 -8.45 11.68 6.83
N PHE A 445 -9.04 10.67 6.19
CA PHE A 445 -10.14 10.85 5.25
C PHE A 445 -11.24 9.81 5.47
N ASN A 446 -12.51 10.27 5.41
CA ASN A 446 -13.69 9.42 5.50
C ASN A 446 -14.24 9.14 4.09
N ALA A 447 -14.07 7.90 3.60
CA ALA A 447 -14.71 7.43 2.38
C ALA A 447 -16.07 6.76 2.62
N GLY A 448 -16.44 6.52 3.89
CA GLY A 448 -17.74 5.94 4.26
C GLY A 448 -18.93 6.74 3.79
N THR A 449 -18.77 8.07 3.63
CA THR A 449 -19.79 8.98 3.09
C THR A 449 -20.30 8.56 1.71
N ILE A 450 -19.50 7.82 0.92
CA ILE A 450 -19.93 7.24 -0.38
C ILE A 450 -21.07 6.24 -0.17
N ALA A 451 -20.99 5.40 0.84
CA ALA A 451 -22.07 4.45 1.18
C ALA A 451 -23.31 5.18 1.73
N GLU A 452 -23.15 6.40 2.24
CA GLU A 452 -24.20 7.27 2.76
C GLU A 452 -24.83 8.15 1.67
N GLY A 453 -24.37 8.05 0.42
CA GLY A 453 -24.94 8.74 -0.75
C GLY A 453 -24.11 9.87 -1.33
N GLU A 454 -22.89 10.12 -0.81
CA GLU A 454 -21.97 11.06 -1.47
C GLU A 454 -21.57 10.56 -2.85
N GLU A 455 -21.57 11.41 -3.84
CA GLU A 455 -21.09 11.09 -5.19
C GLU A 455 -19.57 10.82 -5.16
N LYS A 456 -19.16 9.69 -5.75
CA LYS A 456 -17.75 9.24 -5.71
C LYS A 456 -16.77 10.26 -6.33
N GLY A 457 -17.18 10.97 -7.38
CA GLY A 457 -16.36 12.02 -8.02
C GLY A 457 -16.11 13.19 -7.07
N ALA A 458 -17.12 13.63 -6.31
CA ALA A 458 -17.00 14.68 -5.31
C ALA A 458 -16.06 14.26 -4.16
N ALA A 459 -16.18 13.01 -3.68
CA ALA A 459 -15.26 12.46 -2.69
C ALA A 459 -13.82 12.40 -3.25
N ALA A 460 -13.64 12.03 -4.53
CA ALA A 460 -12.33 12.00 -5.20
C ALA A 460 -11.72 13.40 -5.32
N ASP A 461 -12.51 14.42 -5.62
CA ASP A 461 -12.04 15.82 -5.66
C ASP A 461 -11.53 16.29 -4.30
N ARG A 462 -12.22 15.93 -3.22
CA ARG A 462 -11.81 16.27 -1.85
C ARG A 462 -10.52 15.53 -1.45
N LEU A 463 -10.44 14.22 -1.74
CA LEU A 463 -9.26 13.41 -1.41
C LEU A 463 -8.04 13.85 -2.23
N PHE A 464 -8.20 14.10 -3.53
CA PHE A 464 -7.09 14.53 -4.38
C PHE A 464 -6.54 15.89 -3.93
N ARG A 465 -7.41 16.81 -3.57
CA ARG A 465 -7.03 18.12 -2.99
C ARG A 465 -6.26 17.96 -1.69
N TYR A 466 -6.73 17.10 -0.79
CA TYR A 466 -6.04 16.79 0.46
C TYR A 466 -4.65 16.17 0.21
N ILE A 467 -4.52 15.26 -0.77
CA ILE A 467 -3.22 14.69 -1.17
C ILE A 467 -2.26 15.80 -1.64
N LEU A 468 -2.71 16.74 -2.46
CA LEU A 468 -1.89 17.86 -2.92
C LEU A 468 -1.52 18.82 -1.77
N ASP A 469 -2.40 18.99 -0.77
CA ASP A 469 -2.09 19.77 0.43
C ASP A 469 -1.03 19.08 1.28
N VAL A 470 -1.12 17.76 1.47
CA VAL A 470 -0.06 16.98 2.16
C VAL A 470 1.25 17.03 1.37
N ALA A 471 1.21 16.84 0.04
CA ALA A 471 2.40 16.93 -0.81
C ALA A 471 3.05 18.31 -0.76
N SER A 472 2.25 19.36 -0.61
CA SER A 472 2.72 20.76 -0.51
C SER A 472 3.15 21.19 0.90
N GLY A 473 3.00 20.32 1.91
CA GLY A 473 3.27 20.68 3.31
C GLY A 473 2.22 21.64 3.93
N ARG A 474 1.10 21.89 3.27
CA ARG A 474 -0.02 22.67 3.82
C ARG A 474 -0.86 21.86 4.80
N ALA A 475 -0.83 20.54 4.67
CA ALA A 475 -1.41 19.59 5.61
C ALA A 475 -0.39 18.49 5.94
N HIS A 476 -0.59 17.83 7.07
CA HIS A 476 0.19 16.67 7.49
C HIS A 476 -0.75 15.46 7.62
N ALA A 477 -0.28 14.29 7.19
CA ALA A 477 -0.95 13.05 7.50
C ALA A 477 -0.84 12.78 9.01
N LYS A 478 -1.89 12.27 9.63
CA LYS A 478 -1.89 11.97 11.09
C LYS A 478 -0.83 10.96 11.49
N SER A 479 -0.45 10.09 10.55
CA SER A 479 0.66 9.15 10.71
C SER A 479 1.99 9.82 11.00
N GLU A 480 2.21 11.05 10.56
CA GLU A 480 3.47 11.78 10.78
C GLU A 480 3.67 12.21 12.26
N ALA A 481 2.57 12.25 13.03
CA ALA A 481 2.62 12.48 14.48
C ALA A 481 2.81 11.18 15.28
N LEU A 482 2.85 10.02 14.61
CA LEU A 482 3.07 8.71 15.22
C LEU A 482 4.54 8.30 15.06
N ASP A 483 4.94 7.26 15.78
CA ASP A 483 6.28 6.68 15.62
C ASP A 483 6.41 6.01 14.24
N LYS A 484 7.32 6.52 13.40
CA LYS A 484 7.61 5.99 12.06
C LYS A 484 9.03 5.41 11.94
N HIS A 485 9.68 5.13 13.05
CA HIS A 485 11.07 4.70 13.11
C HIS A 485 11.30 3.23 12.80
N GLU A 486 10.24 2.45 12.60
CA GLU A 486 10.34 1.02 12.37
C GLU A 486 10.42 0.68 10.88
N LEU A 487 11.43 -0.13 10.53
CA LEU A 487 11.51 -0.80 9.24
C LEU A 487 11.21 -2.28 9.40
N ALA A 488 10.27 -2.77 8.60
CA ALA A 488 10.03 -4.19 8.44
C ALA A 488 10.44 -4.61 7.02
N ILE A 489 11.29 -5.60 6.93
CA ILE A 489 11.83 -6.14 5.69
C ILE A 489 11.34 -7.57 5.54
N PHE A 490 10.95 -7.97 4.33
CA PHE A 490 10.51 -9.32 4.05
C PHE A 490 11.65 -10.30 4.28
N LYS A 491 11.35 -11.38 5.01
CA LYS A 491 12.30 -12.43 5.35
C LYS A 491 11.66 -13.80 5.13
N ASN A 492 12.35 -14.68 4.42
CA ASN A 492 11.89 -16.06 4.18
C ASN A 492 12.99 -17.12 4.35
N GLY A 493 14.21 -16.70 4.64
CA GLY A 493 15.38 -17.60 4.73
C GLY A 493 15.82 -17.95 6.14
N VAL A 494 16.93 -18.65 6.20
CA VAL A 494 17.58 -19.07 7.45
C VAL A 494 18.40 -17.91 8.04
N THR A 495 18.40 -17.78 9.36
CA THR A 495 19.33 -16.92 10.08
C THR A 495 20.44 -17.79 10.68
N LEU A 496 21.74 -17.40 10.49
CA LEU A 496 22.92 -18.08 11.05
C LEU A 496 22.95 -17.96 12.58
#